data_06fa8e3ae1c9f5787ec792e8af4c95b5
#
_entry.id   06fa8e3ae1c9f5787ec792e8af4c95b5
#
_cell.length_a   1.000
_cell.length_b   1.000
_cell.length_c   1.000
_cell.angle_alpha   90.00
_cell.angle_beta   90.00
_cell.angle_gamma   90.00
#
_symmetry.space_group_name_H-M   'P 1'
#
loop_
_entity.id
_entity.type
_entity.pdbx_description
1 polymer ?
#
loop_
_entity_poly.entity_id
_entity_poly.type
_entity_poly.pdbx_seq_one_letter_code
_entity_poly.pdbx_strand_id
1 'polypeptide(L)'
;MIIYPAIDLYDGKAVRLFKGDYAQMTVYSDWPPEIAEAFIKAGARRIHTVDLEGAKEGSTPNFDTVIAIKKAADAAAAAADGSRAFVEIGGGIRDDETVAKYLDAGIDRVILGTAAVNDPDFLGSCVSRYGERIAVGIDVRDGFVAVKGWTELSQYRLEEFARMMQDAGVKTIICTDISRDGAMRGTNRELYRQLSETLDIDIVASGGVSSMEDVEALAALGIHGAIIGKAYYTGAIDLAEAVEKGAAK
;
A
#
# COMPACT_ATOMS: atom_id res chain seq x y z
N MET A 1 -15.29 4.25 0.75
CA MET A 1 -13.89 3.90 0.35
C MET A 1 -12.92 4.48 1.36
N ILE A 2 -11.88 3.74 1.73
CA ILE A 2 -10.87 4.19 2.70
C ILE A 2 -9.69 4.82 1.96
N ILE A 3 -9.19 5.95 2.44
CA ILE A 3 -7.98 6.59 1.89
C ILE A 3 -6.75 6.15 2.71
N TYR A 4 -5.72 5.69 1.99
CA TYR A 4 -4.43 5.29 2.51
C TYR A 4 -3.36 6.26 1.98
N PRO A 5 -3.03 7.35 2.67
CA PRO A 5 -1.85 8.13 2.30
C PRO A 5 -0.60 7.28 2.47
N ALA A 6 0.38 7.45 1.56
CA ALA A 6 1.53 6.56 1.46
C ALA A 6 2.84 7.24 1.84
N ILE A 7 3.68 6.48 2.56
CA ILE A 7 5.07 6.83 2.88
C ILE A 7 5.98 5.73 2.33
N ASP A 8 6.76 6.06 1.30
CA ASP A 8 7.83 5.19 0.82
C ASP A 8 9.12 5.55 1.54
N LEU A 9 9.87 4.53 1.95
CA LEU A 9 11.09 4.67 2.74
C LEU A 9 12.33 4.25 1.95
N TYR A 10 13.36 5.07 2.02
CA TYR A 10 14.71 4.79 1.53
C TYR A 10 15.72 5.52 2.42
N ASP A 11 16.73 4.81 2.93
CA ASP A 11 17.75 5.36 3.84
C ASP A 11 17.15 6.14 5.03
N GLY A 12 16.10 5.57 5.65
CA GLY A 12 15.37 6.17 6.78
C GLY A 12 14.51 7.39 6.44
N LYS A 13 14.41 7.79 5.18
CA LYS A 13 13.75 9.02 4.71
C LYS A 13 12.45 8.70 3.98
N ALA A 14 11.52 9.65 3.98
CA ALA A 14 10.35 9.60 3.13
C ALA A 14 10.66 10.06 1.72
N VAL A 15 10.43 9.19 0.76
CA VAL A 15 10.79 9.42 -0.64
C VAL A 15 9.63 9.07 -1.58
N ARG A 16 9.76 9.45 -2.85
CA ARG A 16 8.92 8.95 -3.95
C ARG A 16 9.76 8.70 -5.18
N LEU A 17 9.48 7.59 -5.85
CA LEU A 17 10.07 7.24 -7.14
C LEU A 17 9.15 7.69 -8.29
N PHE A 18 9.72 7.92 -9.46
CA PHE A 18 8.93 8.06 -10.69
C PHE A 18 8.91 6.69 -11.39
N LYS A 19 7.72 6.06 -11.44
CA LYS A 19 7.52 4.72 -12.04
C LYS A 19 8.49 3.65 -11.51
N GLY A 20 8.83 3.71 -10.23
CA GLY A 20 9.75 2.76 -9.60
C GLY A 20 11.23 2.97 -9.92
N ASP A 21 11.60 4.04 -10.63
CA ASP A 21 12.99 4.33 -10.99
C ASP A 21 13.76 4.96 -9.83
N TYR A 22 14.69 4.23 -9.24
CA TYR A 22 15.54 4.71 -8.12
C TYR A 22 16.46 5.87 -8.51
N ALA A 23 16.80 6.01 -9.81
CA ALA A 23 17.56 7.17 -10.29
C ALA A 23 16.74 8.47 -10.32
N GLN A 24 15.41 8.36 -10.26
CA GLN A 24 14.47 9.47 -10.23
C GLN A 24 13.75 9.57 -8.88
N MET A 25 14.49 9.40 -7.80
CA MET A 25 14.01 9.52 -6.43
C MET A 25 13.98 10.98 -5.97
N THR A 26 12.87 11.37 -5.34
CA THR A 26 12.72 12.66 -4.66
C THR A 26 12.56 12.42 -3.17
N VAL A 27 13.36 13.10 -2.34
CA VAL A 27 13.24 13.09 -0.87
C VAL A 27 12.25 14.19 -0.46
N TYR A 28 11.27 13.85 0.37
CA TYR A 28 10.26 14.77 0.89
C TYR A 28 10.43 15.07 2.38
N SER A 29 11.00 14.15 3.16
CA SER A 29 11.33 14.39 4.56
C SER A 29 12.48 13.49 5.01
N ASP A 30 13.36 14.03 5.83
CA ASP A 30 14.38 13.30 6.57
C ASP A 30 13.80 12.65 7.86
N TRP A 31 12.54 12.99 8.21
CA TRP A 31 11.87 12.50 9.41
C TRP A 31 10.44 12.02 9.10
N PRO A 32 10.26 10.80 8.54
CA PRO A 32 8.95 10.27 8.12
C PRO A 32 7.84 10.27 9.19
N PRO A 33 8.10 10.14 10.50
CA PRO A 33 7.05 10.23 11.53
C PRO A 33 6.24 11.53 11.52
N GLU A 34 6.83 12.68 11.13
CA GLU A 34 6.08 13.95 11.03
C GLU A 34 5.03 13.91 9.92
N ILE A 35 5.31 13.18 8.83
CA ILE A 35 4.36 12.97 7.73
C ILE A 35 3.18 12.12 8.22
N ALA A 36 3.46 11.07 8.98
CA ALA A 36 2.42 10.23 9.57
C ALA A 36 1.49 11.05 10.50
N GLU A 37 2.06 11.91 11.34
CA GLU A 37 1.27 12.84 12.16
C GLU A 37 0.39 13.77 11.31
N ALA A 38 0.95 14.33 10.23
CA ALA A 38 0.22 15.20 9.32
C ALA A 38 -0.95 14.45 8.65
N PHE A 39 -0.74 13.19 8.25
CA PHE A 39 -1.81 12.37 7.69
C PHE A 39 -2.96 12.15 8.68
N ILE A 40 -2.64 11.83 9.93
CA ILE A 40 -3.67 11.64 10.98
C ILE A 40 -4.40 12.96 11.29
N LYS A 41 -3.67 14.07 11.36
CA LYS A 41 -4.26 15.41 11.56
C LYS A 41 -5.19 15.81 10.41
N ALA A 42 -4.92 15.36 9.18
CA ALA A 42 -5.81 15.54 8.03
C ALA A 42 -7.03 14.59 8.02
N GLY A 43 -7.19 13.75 9.05
CA GLY A 43 -8.34 12.85 9.20
C GLY A 43 -8.12 11.42 8.68
N ALA A 44 -6.98 11.11 8.06
CA ALA A 44 -6.66 9.73 7.70
C ALA A 44 -6.59 8.85 8.96
N ARG A 45 -7.02 7.59 8.83
CA ARG A 45 -6.95 6.60 9.91
C ARG A 45 -6.10 5.40 9.52
N ARG A 46 -5.68 5.33 8.27
CA ARG A 46 -4.85 4.27 7.72
C ARG A 46 -3.67 4.87 6.98
N ILE A 47 -2.51 4.27 7.13
CA ILE A 47 -1.26 4.69 6.46
C ILE A 47 -0.67 3.48 5.76
N HIS A 48 -0.35 3.64 4.50
CA HIS A 48 0.38 2.66 3.70
C HIS A 48 1.88 3.00 3.73
N THR A 49 2.72 2.04 4.09
CA THR A 49 4.17 2.21 4.10
C THR A 49 4.87 1.19 3.22
N VAL A 50 5.94 1.59 2.55
CA VAL A 50 6.76 0.69 1.73
C VAL A 50 8.24 0.89 2.06
N ASP A 51 8.92 -0.19 2.42
CA ASP A 51 10.38 -0.23 2.50
C ASP A 51 10.96 -0.53 1.11
N LEU A 52 11.37 0.51 0.38
CA LEU A 52 11.87 0.38 -1.00
C LEU A 52 13.22 -0.34 -1.06
N GLU A 53 14.08 -0.16 -0.06
CA GLU A 53 15.33 -0.92 0.03
C GLU A 53 15.04 -2.38 0.32
N GLY A 54 14.15 -2.63 1.28
CA GLY A 54 13.67 -3.98 1.59
C GLY A 54 13.07 -4.67 0.37
N ALA A 55 12.25 -3.98 -0.41
CA ALA A 55 11.68 -4.52 -1.65
C ALA A 55 12.75 -4.99 -2.64
N LYS A 56 13.84 -4.23 -2.78
CA LYS A 56 14.95 -4.53 -3.66
C LYS A 56 15.84 -5.64 -3.11
N GLU A 57 16.22 -5.57 -1.84
CA GLU A 57 17.25 -6.41 -1.24
C GLU A 57 16.70 -7.66 -0.54
N GLY A 58 15.43 -7.63 -0.13
CA GLY A 58 14.81 -8.72 0.64
C GLY A 58 15.18 -8.71 2.11
N SER A 59 15.43 -7.52 2.65
CA SER A 59 15.74 -7.24 4.05
C SER A 59 14.76 -6.21 4.60
N THR A 60 14.95 -5.74 5.83
CA THR A 60 14.10 -4.72 6.45
C THR A 60 14.93 -3.59 7.06
N PRO A 61 15.73 -2.86 6.27
CA PRO A 61 16.65 -1.84 6.78
C PRO A 61 15.93 -0.66 7.44
N ASN A 62 14.69 -0.37 7.02
CA ASN A 62 13.90 0.72 7.56
C ASN A 62 12.94 0.30 8.71
N PHE A 63 13.14 -0.88 9.32
CA PHE A 63 12.26 -1.38 10.38
C PHE A 63 12.02 -0.37 11.50
N ASP A 64 13.08 0.21 12.07
CA ASP A 64 12.96 1.15 13.18
C ASP A 64 12.22 2.43 12.78
N THR A 65 12.39 2.89 11.53
CA THR A 65 11.65 4.02 10.96
C THR A 65 10.16 3.71 10.84
N VAL A 66 9.80 2.50 10.38
CA VAL A 66 8.40 2.06 10.31
C VAL A 66 7.75 2.03 11.69
N ILE A 67 8.46 1.55 12.72
CA ILE A 67 7.97 1.56 14.10
C ILE A 67 7.84 2.99 14.64
N ALA A 68 8.75 3.89 14.29
CA ALA A 68 8.63 5.30 14.66
C ALA A 68 7.40 5.96 13.99
N ILE A 69 7.13 5.68 12.71
CA ILE A 69 5.91 6.10 12.02
C ILE A 69 4.66 5.60 12.77
N LYS A 70 4.61 4.32 13.12
CA LYS A 70 3.47 3.74 13.85
C LYS A 70 3.24 4.44 15.17
N LYS A 71 4.28 4.67 15.95
CA LYS A 71 4.19 5.36 17.25
C LYS A 71 3.69 6.80 17.10
N ALA A 72 4.19 7.54 16.12
CA ALA A 72 3.78 8.92 15.85
C ALA A 72 2.30 8.99 15.40
N ALA A 73 1.91 8.07 14.51
CA ALA A 73 0.52 7.96 14.04
C ALA A 73 -0.44 7.61 15.19
N ASP A 74 -0.09 6.63 16.04
CA ASP A 74 -0.89 6.27 17.22
C ASP A 74 -1.03 7.43 18.21
N ALA A 75 0.07 8.15 18.49
CA ALA A 75 0.03 9.31 19.37
C ALA A 75 -0.87 10.43 18.83
N ALA A 76 -0.79 10.70 17.52
CA ALA A 76 -1.64 11.69 16.87
C ALA A 76 -3.12 11.28 16.88
N ALA A 77 -3.44 10.01 16.62
CA ALA A 77 -4.80 9.49 16.67
C ALA A 77 -5.38 9.52 18.10
N ALA A 78 -4.59 9.11 19.09
CA ALA A 78 -4.99 9.18 20.49
C ALA A 78 -5.28 10.62 20.94
N ALA A 79 -4.50 11.59 20.48
CA ALA A 79 -4.71 13.00 20.79
C ALA A 79 -5.94 13.58 20.07
N ALA A 80 -6.30 13.06 18.89
CA ALA A 80 -7.43 13.55 18.10
C ALA A 80 -8.79 13.05 18.63
N ASP A 81 -8.91 11.74 18.90
CA ASP A 81 -10.19 11.11 19.26
C ASP A 81 -10.06 9.88 20.17
N GLY A 82 -8.88 9.62 20.72
CA GLY A 82 -8.62 8.46 21.58
C GLY A 82 -8.45 7.13 20.83
N SER A 83 -8.44 7.15 19.51
CA SER A 83 -8.27 5.95 18.68
C SER A 83 -6.79 5.57 18.46
N ARG A 84 -6.58 4.50 17.70
CA ARG A 84 -5.26 4.11 17.16
C ARG A 84 -5.27 4.24 15.65
N ALA A 85 -4.12 4.56 15.10
CA ALA A 85 -3.91 4.54 13.65
C ALA A 85 -3.70 3.10 13.17
N PHE A 86 -4.13 2.81 11.96
CA PHE A 86 -3.79 1.58 11.26
C PHE A 86 -2.59 1.85 10.34
N VAL A 87 -1.53 1.06 10.50
CA VAL A 87 -0.34 1.15 9.64
C VAL A 87 -0.05 -0.20 9.02
N GLU A 88 0.10 -0.21 7.70
CA GLU A 88 0.53 -1.39 6.96
C GLU A 88 1.91 -1.19 6.35
N ILE A 89 2.64 -2.28 6.15
CA ILE A 89 4.00 -2.31 5.61
C ILE A 89 4.16 -3.35 4.52
N GLY A 90 4.77 -2.93 3.41
CA GLY A 90 5.28 -3.79 2.36
C GLY A 90 6.75 -3.53 2.09
N GLY A 91 7.40 -4.46 1.40
CA GLY A 91 8.82 -4.36 1.04
C GLY A 91 9.71 -5.28 1.88
N GLY A 92 10.39 -6.22 1.21
CA GLY A 92 11.40 -7.08 1.82
C GLY A 92 10.92 -8.26 2.65
N ILE A 93 9.62 -8.42 2.86
CA ILE A 93 9.04 -9.43 3.74
C ILE A 93 8.93 -10.76 2.99
N ARG A 94 9.72 -11.76 3.39
CA ARG A 94 9.87 -13.01 2.66
C ARG A 94 9.82 -14.28 3.52
N ASP A 95 9.68 -14.15 4.84
CA ASP A 95 9.67 -15.26 5.79
C ASP A 95 8.79 -14.97 7.02
N ASP A 96 8.46 -16.04 7.77
CA ASP A 96 7.62 -15.99 8.97
C ASP A 96 8.22 -15.13 10.09
N GLU A 97 9.54 -15.10 10.22
CA GLU A 97 10.23 -14.32 11.26
C GLU A 97 10.03 -12.83 11.03
N THR A 98 10.17 -12.38 9.78
CA THR A 98 9.94 -10.98 9.39
C THR A 98 8.47 -10.59 9.53
N VAL A 99 7.52 -11.45 9.16
CA VAL A 99 6.09 -11.21 9.38
C VAL A 99 5.81 -11.04 10.87
N ALA A 100 6.25 -12.01 11.71
CA ALA A 100 6.06 -11.95 13.15
C ALA A 100 6.70 -10.70 13.76
N LYS A 101 7.92 -10.35 13.35
CA LYS A 101 8.66 -9.17 13.81
C LYS A 101 7.85 -7.88 13.67
N TYR A 102 7.24 -7.64 12.50
CA TYR A 102 6.40 -6.45 12.29
C TYR A 102 5.10 -6.50 13.08
N LEU A 103 4.41 -7.65 13.05
CA LEU A 103 3.12 -7.79 13.73
C LEU A 103 3.23 -7.71 15.24
N ASP A 104 4.30 -8.27 15.84
CA ASP A 104 4.59 -8.22 17.29
C ASP A 104 5.04 -6.82 17.72
N ALA A 105 5.69 -6.06 16.83
CA ALA A 105 6.05 -4.67 17.06
C ALA A 105 4.86 -3.69 16.95
N GLY A 106 3.65 -4.20 16.63
CA GLY A 106 2.41 -3.43 16.64
C GLY A 106 1.96 -2.90 15.28
N ILE A 107 2.61 -3.31 14.18
CA ILE A 107 2.10 -3.04 12.83
C ILE A 107 0.80 -3.82 12.62
N ASP A 108 -0.17 -3.18 12.01
CA ASP A 108 -1.53 -3.74 11.91
C ASP A 108 -1.67 -4.74 10.76
N ARG A 109 -0.98 -4.52 9.64
CA ARG A 109 -1.01 -5.40 8.47
C ARG A 109 0.33 -5.46 7.75
N VAL A 110 0.70 -6.65 7.30
CA VAL A 110 1.87 -6.93 6.49
C VAL A 110 1.43 -7.24 5.06
N ILE A 111 2.17 -6.71 4.08
CA ILE A 111 1.88 -6.87 2.66
C ILE A 111 2.94 -7.78 2.05
N LEU A 112 2.50 -8.93 1.53
CA LEU A 112 3.34 -9.87 0.81
C LEU A 112 3.22 -9.61 -0.69
N GLY A 113 4.33 -9.31 -1.36
CA GLY A 113 4.40 -9.16 -2.82
C GLY A 113 5.07 -10.37 -3.47
N THR A 114 6.35 -10.24 -3.77
CA THR A 114 7.16 -11.31 -4.43
C THR A 114 7.05 -12.66 -3.72
N ALA A 115 6.98 -12.68 -2.39
CA ALA A 115 6.85 -13.92 -1.62
C ALA A 115 5.53 -14.65 -1.92
N ALA A 116 4.43 -13.94 -2.07
CA ALA A 116 3.13 -14.53 -2.41
C ALA A 116 3.12 -15.18 -3.80
N VAL A 117 3.93 -14.68 -4.73
CA VAL A 117 4.09 -15.26 -6.09
C VAL A 117 4.99 -16.50 -6.06
N ASN A 118 6.07 -16.45 -5.29
CA ASN A 118 7.12 -17.48 -5.33
C ASN A 118 6.92 -18.64 -4.36
N ASP A 119 6.17 -18.42 -3.28
CA ASP A 119 5.95 -19.40 -2.20
C ASP A 119 4.49 -19.40 -1.74
N PRO A 120 3.60 -20.11 -2.45
CA PRO A 120 2.19 -20.22 -2.08
C PRO A 120 1.97 -20.92 -0.72
N ASP A 121 2.85 -21.83 -0.32
CA ASP A 121 2.75 -22.54 0.97
C ASP A 121 3.04 -21.57 2.13
N PHE A 122 4.05 -20.72 1.99
CA PHE A 122 4.33 -19.64 2.93
C PHE A 122 3.15 -18.67 3.04
N LEU A 123 2.58 -18.24 1.90
CA LEU A 123 1.39 -17.39 1.90
C LEU A 123 0.22 -18.06 2.65
N GLY A 124 -0.07 -19.32 2.33
CA GLY A 124 -1.15 -20.08 2.97
C GLY A 124 -0.96 -20.20 4.49
N SER A 125 0.27 -20.43 4.94
CA SER A 125 0.63 -20.45 6.37
C SER A 125 0.37 -19.10 7.02
N CYS A 126 0.84 -18.00 6.40
CA CYS A 126 0.63 -16.64 6.90
C CYS A 126 -0.86 -16.27 6.98
N VAL A 127 -1.63 -16.55 5.94
CA VAL A 127 -3.08 -16.28 5.91
C VAL A 127 -3.81 -17.09 6.99
N SER A 128 -3.49 -18.37 7.15
CA SER A 128 -4.08 -19.22 8.19
C SER A 128 -3.78 -18.71 9.60
N ARG A 129 -2.56 -18.22 9.84
CA ARG A 129 -2.10 -17.79 11.18
C ARG A 129 -2.53 -16.38 11.54
N TYR A 130 -2.51 -15.45 10.58
CA TYR A 130 -2.66 -14.02 10.84
C TYR A 130 -3.92 -13.41 10.22
N GLY A 131 -4.64 -14.13 9.35
CA GLY A 131 -5.91 -13.69 8.76
C GLY A 131 -5.82 -12.35 8.04
N GLU A 132 -6.68 -11.41 8.43
CA GLU A 132 -6.78 -10.08 7.83
C GLU A 132 -5.54 -9.18 8.04
N ARG A 133 -4.61 -9.60 8.90
CA ARG A 133 -3.33 -8.91 9.09
C ARG A 133 -2.33 -9.21 7.96
N ILE A 134 -2.71 -10.06 6.99
CA ILE A 134 -1.96 -10.29 5.76
C ILE A 134 -2.74 -9.72 4.58
N ALA A 135 -2.08 -8.89 3.78
CA ALA A 135 -2.55 -8.49 2.46
C ALA A 135 -1.55 -8.94 1.39
N VAL A 136 -2.01 -9.01 0.14
CA VAL A 136 -1.12 -9.29 -0.98
C VAL A 136 -1.01 -8.08 -1.88
N GLY A 137 0.24 -7.65 -2.14
CA GLY A 137 0.55 -6.63 -3.14
C GLY A 137 0.65 -7.27 -4.52
N ILE A 138 -0.15 -6.77 -5.45
CA ILE A 138 -0.17 -7.20 -6.86
C ILE A 138 0.19 -6.00 -7.73
N ASP A 139 1.45 -5.91 -8.08
CA ASP A 139 1.92 -4.87 -8.98
C ASP A 139 1.82 -5.36 -10.42
N VAL A 140 1.16 -4.61 -11.29
CA VAL A 140 0.85 -5.05 -12.66
C VAL A 140 1.52 -4.16 -13.70
N ARG A 141 2.12 -4.80 -14.69
CA ARG A 141 2.63 -4.15 -15.90
C ARG A 141 2.27 -5.00 -17.13
N ASP A 142 1.63 -4.37 -18.12
CA ASP A 142 1.19 -5.02 -19.36
C ASP A 142 0.30 -6.26 -19.12
N GLY A 143 -0.51 -6.23 -18.03
CA GLY A 143 -1.42 -7.31 -17.67
C GLY A 143 -0.78 -8.47 -16.92
N PHE A 144 0.52 -8.41 -16.62
CA PHE A 144 1.25 -9.44 -15.88
C PHE A 144 1.70 -8.93 -14.50
N VAL A 145 1.73 -9.84 -13.53
CA VAL A 145 2.20 -9.55 -12.18
C VAL A 145 3.71 -9.37 -12.18
N ALA A 146 4.17 -8.23 -11.66
CA ALA A 146 5.58 -7.91 -11.49
C ALA A 146 6.09 -8.33 -10.10
N VAL A 147 7.35 -8.68 -10.03
CA VAL A 147 8.04 -9.14 -8.82
C VAL A 147 9.40 -8.46 -8.68
N LYS A 148 10.06 -8.67 -7.52
CA LYS A 148 11.41 -8.16 -7.22
C LYS A 148 11.53 -6.64 -7.41
N GLY A 149 10.63 -5.87 -6.80
CA GLY A 149 10.63 -4.41 -6.95
C GLY A 149 10.44 -3.96 -8.40
N TRP A 150 9.56 -4.63 -9.14
CA TRP A 150 9.16 -4.34 -10.52
C TRP A 150 10.23 -4.63 -11.60
N THR A 151 11.31 -5.32 -11.24
CA THR A 151 12.39 -5.61 -12.19
C THR A 151 12.11 -6.81 -13.09
N GLU A 152 11.23 -7.71 -12.67
CA GLU A 152 10.88 -8.93 -13.39
C GLU A 152 9.37 -9.08 -13.50
N LEU A 153 8.89 -9.74 -14.57
CA LEU A 153 7.50 -10.16 -14.71
C LEU A 153 7.38 -11.64 -14.37
N SER A 154 6.32 -11.99 -13.64
CA SER A 154 5.95 -13.39 -13.42
C SER A 154 5.21 -13.95 -14.66
N GLN A 155 4.90 -15.24 -14.61
CA GLN A 155 4.06 -15.89 -15.63
C GLN A 155 2.57 -15.62 -15.46
N TYR A 156 2.15 -15.06 -14.32
CA TYR A 156 0.74 -14.89 -13.97
C TYR A 156 0.16 -13.62 -14.56
N ARG A 157 -1.05 -13.75 -15.13
CA ARG A 157 -1.88 -12.59 -15.42
C ARG A 157 -2.55 -12.07 -14.14
N LEU A 158 -2.86 -10.77 -14.12
CA LEU A 158 -3.47 -10.11 -12.97
C LEU A 158 -4.72 -10.82 -12.48
N GLU A 159 -5.69 -11.05 -13.36
CA GLU A 159 -7.00 -11.61 -13.00
C GLU A 159 -6.88 -13.05 -12.46
N GLU A 160 -6.00 -13.84 -13.06
CA GLU A 160 -5.70 -15.20 -12.62
C GLU A 160 -5.08 -15.19 -11.22
N PHE A 161 -4.05 -14.38 -11.02
CA PHE A 161 -3.35 -14.31 -9.74
C PHE A 161 -4.24 -13.74 -8.63
N ALA A 162 -5.01 -12.69 -8.91
CA ALA A 162 -5.94 -12.11 -7.94
C ALA A 162 -7.01 -13.13 -7.50
N ARG A 163 -7.51 -13.97 -8.42
CA ARG A 163 -8.43 -15.08 -8.07
C ARG A 163 -7.74 -16.14 -7.22
N MET A 164 -6.51 -16.51 -7.55
CA MET A 164 -5.74 -17.44 -6.71
C MET A 164 -5.57 -16.90 -5.28
N MET A 165 -5.37 -15.58 -5.10
CA MET A 165 -5.28 -14.97 -3.78
C MET A 165 -6.61 -15.05 -3.01
N GLN A 166 -7.72 -14.79 -3.69
CA GLN A 166 -9.05 -14.95 -3.11
C GLN A 166 -9.28 -16.41 -2.67
N ASP A 167 -8.95 -17.39 -3.52
CA ASP A 167 -9.12 -18.81 -3.24
C ASP A 167 -8.21 -19.29 -2.10
N ALA A 168 -7.03 -18.67 -1.94
CA ALA A 168 -6.13 -18.89 -0.81
C ALA A 168 -6.62 -18.25 0.52
N GLY A 169 -7.77 -17.54 0.50
CA GLY A 169 -8.38 -16.93 1.68
C GLY A 169 -7.84 -15.56 2.05
N VAL A 170 -7.04 -14.92 1.18
CA VAL A 170 -6.59 -13.53 1.35
C VAL A 170 -7.81 -12.62 1.37
N LYS A 171 -7.86 -11.68 2.32
CA LYS A 171 -9.00 -10.75 2.47
C LYS A 171 -8.80 -9.42 1.77
N THR A 172 -7.57 -9.01 1.58
CA THR A 172 -7.25 -7.72 0.94
C THR A 172 -6.13 -7.88 -0.07
N ILE A 173 -6.34 -7.36 -1.28
CA ILE A 173 -5.28 -7.15 -2.26
C ILE A 173 -5.04 -5.66 -2.46
N ILE A 174 -3.77 -5.29 -2.64
CA ILE A 174 -3.35 -3.95 -3.03
C ILE A 174 -2.86 -4.05 -4.47
N CYS A 175 -3.64 -3.53 -5.40
CA CYS A 175 -3.33 -3.65 -6.83
C CYS A 175 -2.73 -2.34 -7.34
N THR A 176 -1.47 -2.39 -7.84
CA THR A 176 -0.76 -1.23 -8.38
C THR A 176 -0.61 -1.32 -9.89
N ASP A 177 -1.17 -0.38 -10.63
CA ASP A 177 -0.80 -0.19 -12.05
C ASP A 177 0.53 0.59 -12.13
N ILE A 178 1.63 -0.15 -12.38
CA ILE A 178 2.98 0.41 -12.45
C ILE A 178 3.09 1.51 -13.51
N SER A 179 2.35 1.39 -14.62
CA SER A 179 2.41 2.35 -15.72
C SER A 179 1.87 3.74 -15.31
N ARG A 180 1.03 3.77 -14.28
CA ARG A 180 0.40 4.97 -13.73
C ARG A 180 1.09 5.50 -12.49
N ASP A 181 1.83 4.64 -11.76
CA ASP A 181 2.41 5.03 -10.47
C ASP A 181 3.41 6.18 -10.62
N GLY A 182 3.28 7.19 -9.76
CA GLY A 182 4.08 8.41 -9.77
C GLY A 182 3.96 9.28 -11.04
N ALA A 183 3.16 8.88 -12.04
CA ALA A 183 3.06 9.57 -13.33
C ALA A 183 2.10 10.77 -13.34
N MET A 184 1.22 10.91 -12.33
CA MET A 184 0.21 11.99 -12.24
C MET A 184 -0.68 12.09 -13.50
N ARG A 185 -1.14 10.95 -14.02
CA ARG A 185 -1.93 10.84 -15.27
C ARG A 185 -3.29 10.19 -15.07
N GLY A 186 -3.78 10.15 -13.85
CA GLY A 186 -5.02 9.48 -13.48
C GLY A 186 -4.83 7.98 -13.24
N THR A 187 -5.69 7.42 -12.40
CA THR A 187 -5.70 5.99 -12.07
C THR A 187 -6.35 5.16 -13.17
N ASN A 188 -6.09 3.84 -13.18
CA ASN A 188 -6.66 2.91 -14.15
C ASN A 188 -8.06 2.44 -13.72
N ARG A 189 -9.07 3.30 -13.91
CA ARG A 189 -10.46 3.05 -13.50
C ARG A 189 -11.03 1.77 -14.09
N GLU A 190 -10.68 1.45 -15.33
CA GLU A 190 -11.16 0.25 -16.01
C GLU A 190 -10.62 -1.05 -15.36
N LEU A 191 -9.35 -1.07 -14.99
CA LEU A 191 -8.74 -2.19 -14.28
C LEU A 191 -9.47 -2.46 -12.95
N TYR A 192 -9.71 -1.42 -12.15
CA TYR A 192 -10.39 -1.59 -10.86
C TYR A 192 -11.87 -1.94 -10.99
N ARG A 193 -12.54 -1.45 -12.04
CA ARG A 193 -13.90 -1.87 -12.36
C ARG A 193 -13.94 -3.38 -12.64
N GLN A 194 -13.06 -3.88 -13.51
CA GLN A 194 -13.00 -5.32 -13.85
C GLN A 194 -12.71 -6.19 -12.64
N LEU A 195 -11.75 -5.78 -11.78
CA LEU A 195 -11.46 -6.52 -10.56
C LEU A 195 -12.65 -6.53 -9.60
N SER A 196 -13.32 -5.39 -9.39
CA SER A 196 -14.47 -5.30 -8.47
C SER A 196 -15.69 -6.09 -8.94
N GLU A 197 -15.86 -6.28 -10.24
CA GLU A 197 -16.96 -7.09 -10.82
C GLU A 197 -16.68 -8.59 -10.76
N THR A 198 -15.41 -9.00 -10.66
CA THR A 198 -15.01 -10.41 -10.80
C THR A 198 -14.54 -11.07 -9.51
N LEU A 199 -14.23 -10.28 -8.48
CA LEU A 199 -13.68 -10.75 -7.22
C LEU A 199 -14.54 -10.32 -6.02
N ASP A 200 -14.67 -11.20 -5.04
CA ASP A 200 -15.30 -10.93 -3.75
C ASP A 200 -14.22 -10.81 -2.66
N ILE A 201 -13.39 -9.77 -2.77
CA ILE A 201 -12.26 -9.50 -1.92
C ILE A 201 -12.06 -7.97 -1.81
N ASP A 202 -11.54 -7.51 -0.70
CA ASP A 202 -11.21 -6.09 -0.53
C ASP A 202 -10.09 -5.66 -1.48
N ILE A 203 -10.39 -4.72 -2.38
CA ILE A 203 -9.43 -4.18 -3.34
C ILE A 203 -9.00 -2.77 -2.90
N VAL A 204 -7.71 -2.57 -2.72
CA VAL A 204 -7.09 -1.26 -2.53
C VAL A 204 -6.41 -0.86 -3.83
N ALA A 205 -6.91 0.21 -4.44
CA ALA A 205 -6.37 0.75 -5.69
C ALA A 205 -5.06 1.52 -5.42
N SER A 206 -4.03 1.26 -6.23
CA SER A 206 -2.73 1.91 -6.15
C SER A 206 -2.20 2.27 -7.53
N GLY A 207 -1.45 3.37 -7.60
CA GLY A 207 -0.89 3.88 -8.85
C GLY A 207 -1.81 4.86 -9.57
N GLY A 208 -1.32 6.08 -9.76
CA GLY A 208 -1.93 7.10 -10.60
C GLY A 208 -3.07 7.92 -10.00
N VAL A 209 -3.49 7.71 -8.75
CA VAL A 209 -4.46 8.60 -8.09
C VAL A 209 -3.85 10.00 -8.00
N SER A 210 -4.36 10.93 -8.81
CA SER A 210 -3.73 12.23 -9.05
C SER A 210 -4.66 13.43 -8.92
N SER A 211 -5.96 13.20 -8.78
CA SER A 211 -6.97 14.25 -8.63
C SER A 211 -8.13 13.78 -7.77
N MET A 212 -8.94 14.72 -7.30
CA MET A 212 -10.18 14.41 -6.58
C MET A 212 -11.18 13.64 -7.45
N GLU A 213 -11.18 13.88 -8.76
CA GLU A 213 -11.99 13.11 -9.71
C GLU A 213 -11.61 11.60 -9.72
N ASP A 214 -10.32 11.27 -9.55
CA ASP A 214 -9.90 9.87 -9.41
C ASP A 214 -10.43 9.26 -8.10
N VAL A 215 -10.40 9.99 -6.99
CA VAL A 215 -10.94 9.57 -5.69
C VAL A 215 -12.45 9.29 -5.80
N GLU A 216 -13.20 10.23 -6.36
CA GLU A 216 -14.65 10.09 -6.53
C GLU A 216 -15.02 8.94 -7.48
N ALA A 217 -14.26 8.76 -8.57
CA ALA A 217 -14.48 7.68 -9.52
C ALA A 217 -14.24 6.29 -8.88
N LEU A 218 -13.16 6.13 -8.11
CA LEU A 218 -12.88 4.90 -7.39
C LEU A 218 -13.93 4.62 -6.30
N ALA A 219 -14.37 5.65 -5.58
CA ALA A 219 -15.44 5.51 -4.59
C ALA A 219 -16.76 5.05 -5.23
N ALA A 220 -17.10 5.58 -6.41
CA ALA A 220 -18.29 5.18 -7.17
C ALA A 220 -18.26 3.72 -7.66
N LEU A 221 -17.05 3.16 -7.88
CA LEU A 221 -16.86 1.74 -8.21
C LEU A 221 -17.04 0.80 -7.00
N GLY A 222 -17.19 1.32 -5.78
CA GLY A 222 -17.29 0.51 -4.57
C GLY A 222 -15.96 -0.12 -4.13
N ILE A 223 -14.82 0.37 -4.62
CA ILE A 223 -13.48 -0.08 -4.22
C ILE A 223 -13.29 0.10 -2.71
N HIS A 224 -12.71 -0.88 -2.03
CA HIS A 224 -12.49 -0.86 -0.58
C HIS A 224 -11.62 0.32 -0.15
N GLY A 225 -10.51 0.57 -0.85
CA GLY A 225 -9.59 1.65 -0.53
C GLY A 225 -8.81 2.18 -1.72
N ALA A 226 -8.18 3.34 -1.54
CA ALA A 226 -7.28 3.94 -2.52
C ALA A 226 -6.03 4.50 -1.84
N ILE A 227 -4.87 4.27 -2.44
CA ILE A 227 -3.59 4.79 -1.99
C ILE A 227 -3.32 6.13 -2.67
N ILE A 228 -3.07 7.17 -1.87
CA ILE A 228 -2.64 8.49 -2.33
C ILE A 228 -1.16 8.65 -1.96
N GLY A 229 -0.30 8.66 -2.98
CA GLY A 229 1.12 8.91 -2.83
C GLY A 229 1.52 10.30 -3.29
N LYS A 230 2.13 10.39 -4.47
CA LYS A 230 2.73 11.62 -5.03
C LYS A 230 1.78 12.83 -5.05
N ALA A 231 0.49 12.61 -5.29
CA ALA A 231 -0.50 13.67 -5.35
C ALA A 231 -0.62 14.47 -4.03
N TYR A 232 -0.45 13.83 -2.87
CA TYR A 232 -0.34 14.52 -1.59
C TYR A 232 0.89 15.41 -1.54
N TYR A 233 2.06 14.86 -1.83
CA TYR A 233 3.35 15.56 -1.69
C TYR A 233 3.49 16.74 -2.65
N THR A 234 2.80 16.71 -3.79
CA THR A 234 2.79 17.80 -4.76
C THR A 234 1.67 18.81 -4.53
N GLY A 235 0.80 18.59 -3.53
CA GLY A 235 -0.36 19.42 -3.26
C GLY A 235 -1.48 19.32 -4.32
N ALA A 236 -1.44 18.28 -5.17
CA ALA A 236 -2.47 18.06 -6.19
C ALA A 236 -3.79 17.53 -5.60
N ILE A 237 -3.72 16.88 -4.44
CA ILE A 237 -4.89 16.42 -3.68
C ILE A 237 -4.76 16.96 -2.24
N ASP A 238 -5.81 17.61 -1.76
CA ASP A 238 -6.00 17.87 -0.33
C ASP A 238 -6.42 16.57 0.36
N LEU A 239 -5.62 16.13 1.34
CA LEU A 239 -5.86 14.85 1.99
C LEU A 239 -7.12 14.84 2.84
N ALA A 240 -7.44 15.96 3.50
CA ALA A 240 -8.65 16.05 4.32
C ALA A 240 -9.91 15.94 3.46
N GLU A 241 -9.93 16.65 2.32
CA GLU A 241 -11.01 16.54 1.35
C GLU A 241 -11.12 15.10 0.78
N ALA A 242 -9.98 14.47 0.46
CA ALA A 242 -9.98 13.12 -0.07
C ALA A 242 -10.53 12.09 0.96
N VAL A 243 -10.20 12.25 2.24
CA VAL A 243 -10.71 11.39 3.32
C VAL A 243 -12.23 11.58 3.48
N GLU A 244 -12.71 12.81 3.47
CA GLU A 244 -14.14 13.11 3.56
C GLU A 244 -14.92 12.52 2.37
N LYS A 245 -14.45 12.78 1.15
CA LYS A 245 -15.09 12.29 -0.10
C LYS A 245 -15.02 10.76 -0.21
N GLY A 246 -13.91 10.14 0.19
CA GLY A 246 -13.78 8.69 0.23
C GLY A 246 -14.79 8.05 1.19
N ALA A 247 -15.10 8.67 2.31
CA ALA A 247 -16.07 8.20 3.30
C ALA A 247 -17.54 8.43 2.91
N ALA A 248 -17.82 9.39 2.02
CA ALA A 248 -19.16 9.66 1.54
C ALA A 248 -19.69 8.45 0.74
N LYS A 249 -20.85 7.93 1.15
CA LYS A 249 -21.59 6.86 0.46
C LYS A 249 -22.64 7.46 -0.47
#